data_1e5fe555a03e7164c097161212d6013f
#
_entry.id   1e5fe555a03e7164c097161212d6013f
#
_cell.length_a   1.000
_cell.length_b   1.000
_cell.length_c   1.000
_cell.angle_alpha   90.00
_cell.angle_beta   90.00
_cell.angle_gamma   90.00
#
_symmetry.space_group_name_H-M   'P 1'
#
loop_
_entity.id
_entity.type
_entity.pdbx_description
1 polymer ?
#
loop_
_entity_poly.entity_id
_entity_poly.type
_entity_poly.pdbx_seq_one_letter_code
_entity_poly.pdbx_strand_id
1 'polypeptide(L)'
;MLIAPSYLSPSSIGLFRSCPQKFKLSYIDKIKEPPSWHMHLGSFVHEVLEYLYKEDPNERTHEALKKIAADRWSNHGWAEKVEGLTEKLDTVAGFKRSAFEAMTNLWDLEDPVITNLEGQEIEVLTSIDGVAMKGYIDRIALDGDGSIVISDYKTGKVPDPKYVADDEKWFQLLAYALMLKEINKKSTSKLELLYLSKKVKHTVMVTQENLDNARKVVVRTRASIDESCKSGDFACKVTNLCNWCYYKKINICPAHSGNSDLR
;
A
#
# COMPACT_ATOMS: atom_id res chain seq x y z
N MET A 1 13.54 26.19 9.91
CA MET A 1 13.57 25.33 8.72
C MET A 1 13.13 23.94 9.16
N LEU A 2 12.14 23.34 8.49
CA LEU A 2 11.68 21.98 8.77
C LEU A 2 12.67 20.98 8.18
N ILE A 3 12.74 19.78 8.79
CA ILE A 3 13.65 18.73 8.31
C ILE A 3 12.85 17.73 7.46
N ALA A 4 13.24 17.59 6.20
CA ALA A 4 12.68 16.58 5.32
C ALA A 4 13.07 15.18 5.79
N PRO A 5 12.24 14.14 5.54
CA PRO A 5 12.60 12.76 5.82
C PRO A 5 13.90 12.36 5.11
N SER A 6 14.75 11.57 5.79
CA SER A 6 16.04 11.11 5.23
C SER A 6 15.87 10.18 4.04
N TYR A 7 14.75 9.49 3.94
CA TYR A 7 14.36 8.66 2.80
C TYR A 7 12.87 8.87 2.49
N LEU A 8 12.48 8.55 1.27
CA LEU A 8 11.09 8.51 0.85
C LEU A 8 10.66 7.06 0.60
N SER A 9 9.38 6.78 0.79
CA SER A 9 8.74 5.54 0.33
C SER A 9 7.78 5.84 -0.82
N PRO A 10 7.43 4.85 -1.65
CA PRO A 10 6.40 5.05 -2.68
C PRO A 10 5.10 5.61 -2.10
N SER A 11 4.66 5.13 -0.94
CA SER A 11 3.46 5.61 -0.24
C SER A 11 3.62 7.04 0.27
N SER A 12 4.80 7.45 0.77
CA SER A 12 5.04 8.82 1.22
C SER A 12 5.03 9.82 0.05
N ILE A 13 5.57 9.41 -1.10
CA ILE A 13 5.51 10.17 -2.35
C ILE A 13 4.05 10.35 -2.80
N GLY A 14 3.27 9.26 -2.82
CA GLY A 14 1.85 9.30 -3.13
C GLY A 14 1.08 10.23 -2.19
N LEU A 15 1.36 10.18 -0.89
CA LEU A 15 0.74 11.06 0.09
C LEU A 15 1.06 12.54 -0.16
N PHE A 16 2.32 12.89 -0.42
CA PHE A 16 2.70 14.27 -0.73
C PHE A 16 2.02 14.77 -2.01
N ARG A 17 1.99 13.95 -3.05
CA ARG A 17 1.31 14.26 -4.31
C ARG A 17 -0.19 14.45 -4.13
N SER A 18 -0.82 13.65 -3.27
CA SER A 18 -2.25 13.76 -2.97
C SER A 18 -2.57 15.01 -2.15
N CYS A 19 -1.79 15.31 -1.12
CA CYS A 19 -1.94 16.52 -0.29
C CYS A 19 -0.65 16.82 0.49
N PRO A 20 0.14 17.84 0.09
CA PRO A 20 1.35 18.23 0.83
C PRO A 20 1.12 18.50 2.32
N GLN A 21 -0.01 19.14 2.67
CA GLN A 21 -0.36 19.37 4.07
C GLN A 21 -0.59 18.06 4.85
N LYS A 22 -1.25 17.06 4.23
CA LYS A 22 -1.42 15.74 4.85
C LYS A 22 -0.07 15.06 5.07
N PHE A 23 0.85 15.18 4.11
CA PHE A 23 2.21 14.68 4.24
C PHE A 23 2.94 15.37 5.41
N LYS A 24 2.86 16.71 5.51
CA LYS A 24 3.49 17.45 6.62
C LYS A 24 3.00 16.92 7.97
N LEU A 25 1.69 16.87 8.18
CA LEU A 25 1.11 16.40 9.43
C LEU A 25 1.55 14.97 9.78
N SER A 26 1.63 14.08 8.78
CA SER A 26 1.99 12.67 8.98
C SER A 26 3.49 12.44 9.16
N TYR A 27 4.33 13.02 8.29
CA TYR A 27 5.77 12.69 8.18
C TYR A 27 6.69 13.71 8.85
N ILE A 28 6.31 14.98 8.91
CA ILE A 28 7.11 16.04 9.55
C ILE A 28 6.67 16.21 11.01
N ASP A 29 5.38 16.47 11.23
CA ASP A 29 4.80 16.70 12.57
C ASP A 29 4.54 15.37 13.30
N LYS A 30 4.64 14.23 12.61
CA LYS A 30 4.51 12.86 13.15
C LYS A 30 3.19 12.59 13.88
N ILE A 31 2.12 13.26 13.47
CA ILE A 31 0.78 13.03 13.98
C ILE A 31 0.22 11.79 13.30
N LYS A 32 0.16 10.68 14.03
CA LYS A 32 -0.28 9.40 13.48
C LYS A 32 -1.80 9.35 13.36
N GLU A 33 -2.27 8.95 12.18
CA GLU A 33 -3.66 8.55 11.98
C GLU A 33 -3.90 7.20 12.68
N PRO A 34 -4.94 7.06 13.52
CA PRO A 34 -5.26 5.77 14.12
C PRO A 34 -5.64 4.76 13.03
N PRO A 35 -5.33 3.47 13.23
CA PRO A 35 -5.67 2.45 12.26
C PRO A 35 -7.19 2.34 12.11
N SER A 36 -7.65 2.21 10.86
CA SER A 36 -9.06 2.01 10.54
C SER A 36 -9.39 0.53 10.39
N TRP A 37 -10.68 0.22 10.38
CA TRP A 37 -11.17 -1.13 10.10
C TRP A 37 -10.64 -1.66 8.75
N HIS A 38 -10.65 -0.83 7.70
CA HIS A 38 -10.13 -1.21 6.39
C HIS A 38 -8.62 -1.45 6.37
N MET A 39 -7.85 -0.66 7.11
CA MET A 39 -6.41 -0.87 7.24
C MET A 39 -6.12 -2.20 7.93
N HIS A 40 -6.80 -2.49 9.05
CA HIS A 40 -6.64 -3.76 9.74
C HIS A 40 -7.07 -4.95 8.87
N LEU A 41 -8.18 -4.81 8.11
CA LEU A 41 -8.61 -5.86 7.19
C LEU A 41 -7.53 -6.17 6.15
N GLY A 42 -6.99 -5.14 5.52
CA GLY A 42 -5.87 -5.30 4.57
C GLY A 42 -4.67 -5.97 5.21
N SER A 43 -4.18 -5.44 6.33
CA SER A 43 -2.98 -5.97 7.01
C SER A 43 -3.17 -7.41 7.48
N PHE A 44 -4.35 -7.77 8.00
CA PHE A 44 -4.64 -9.14 8.41
C PHE A 44 -4.63 -10.11 7.22
N VAL A 45 -5.26 -9.71 6.11
CA VAL A 45 -5.29 -10.52 4.88
C VAL A 45 -3.88 -10.72 4.32
N HIS A 46 -3.07 -9.66 4.24
CA HIS A 46 -1.67 -9.74 3.79
C HIS A 46 -0.86 -10.69 4.67
N GLU A 47 -0.94 -10.54 6.00
CA GLU A 47 -0.20 -11.39 6.93
C GLU A 47 -0.58 -12.87 6.79
N VAL A 48 -1.88 -13.19 6.72
CA VAL A 48 -2.31 -14.59 6.57
C VAL A 48 -1.86 -15.19 5.24
N LEU A 49 -1.96 -14.43 4.14
CA LEU A 49 -1.49 -14.90 2.83
C LEU A 49 0.03 -15.03 2.77
N GLU A 50 0.78 -14.13 3.44
CA GLU A 50 2.23 -14.27 3.59
C GLU A 50 2.59 -15.61 4.24
N TYR A 51 1.89 -15.98 5.31
CA TYR A 51 2.13 -17.26 5.99
C TYR A 51 1.65 -18.46 5.17
N LEU A 52 0.57 -18.33 4.39
CA LEU A 52 0.14 -19.38 3.47
C LEU A 52 1.23 -19.72 2.45
N TYR A 53 1.88 -18.70 1.90
CA TYR A 53 2.94 -18.93 0.92
C TYR A 53 4.28 -19.37 1.51
N LYS A 54 4.44 -19.37 2.85
CA LYS A 54 5.57 -20.01 3.55
C LYS A 54 5.41 -21.52 3.67
N GLU A 55 4.17 -22.03 3.52
CA GLU A 55 3.93 -23.47 3.44
C GLU A 55 4.48 -24.06 2.14
N ASP A 56 4.80 -25.34 2.15
CA ASP A 56 5.15 -26.08 0.94
C ASP A 56 4.02 -25.95 -0.11
N PRO A 57 4.32 -25.84 -1.40
CA PRO A 57 3.31 -25.61 -2.43
C PRO A 57 2.07 -26.52 -2.33
N ASN A 58 2.25 -27.82 -2.11
CA ASN A 58 1.15 -28.78 -1.99
C ASN A 58 0.32 -28.62 -0.71
N GLU A 59 0.86 -27.92 0.29
CA GLU A 59 0.17 -27.65 1.56
C GLU A 59 -0.62 -26.32 1.54
N ARG A 60 -0.51 -25.53 0.48
CA ARG A 60 -1.22 -24.24 0.32
C ARG A 60 -2.69 -24.47 -0.01
N THR A 61 -3.43 -24.97 0.98
CA THR A 61 -4.83 -25.37 0.86
C THR A 61 -5.75 -24.42 1.62
N HIS A 62 -7.07 -24.49 1.34
CA HIS A 62 -8.07 -23.76 2.11
C HIS A 62 -8.07 -24.17 3.60
N GLU A 63 -7.67 -25.40 3.91
CA GLU A 63 -7.58 -25.88 5.29
C GLU A 63 -6.37 -25.27 6.01
N ALA A 64 -5.22 -25.19 5.33
CA ALA A 64 -4.05 -24.48 5.85
C ALA A 64 -4.37 -22.99 6.07
N LEU A 65 -5.04 -22.34 5.11
CA LEU A 65 -5.48 -20.96 5.23
C LEU A 65 -6.32 -20.73 6.49
N LYS A 66 -7.30 -21.61 6.77
CA LYS A 66 -8.14 -21.53 7.98
C LYS A 66 -7.33 -21.64 9.25
N LYS A 67 -6.38 -22.59 9.31
CA LYS A 67 -5.51 -22.80 10.49
C LYS A 67 -4.63 -21.59 10.73
N ILE A 68 -3.99 -21.07 9.68
CA ILE A 68 -3.15 -19.87 9.76
C ILE A 68 -3.98 -18.66 10.22
N ALA A 69 -5.13 -18.42 9.61
CA ALA A 69 -6.02 -17.32 9.99
C ALA A 69 -6.46 -17.39 11.46
N ALA A 70 -6.81 -18.60 11.94
CA ALA A 70 -7.19 -18.81 13.34
C ALA A 70 -6.02 -18.58 14.30
N ASP A 71 -4.83 -19.05 13.96
CA ASP A 71 -3.62 -18.82 14.74
C ASP A 71 -3.27 -17.33 14.82
N ARG A 72 -3.20 -16.64 13.67
CA ARG A 72 -2.91 -15.19 13.65
C ARG A 72 -3.93 -14.41 14.47
N TRP A 73 -5.21 -14.76 14.35
CA TRP A 73 -6.27 -14.13 15.12
C TRP A 73 -6.07 -14.26 16.62
N SER A 74 -5.85 -15.49 17.11
CA SER A 74 -5.87 -15.80 18.54
C SER A 74 -4.54 -15.58 19.24
N ASN A 75 -3.40 -15.77 18.53
CA ASN A 75 -2.08 -15.82 19.15
C ASN A 75 -1.15 -14.66 18.76
N HIS A 76 -1.57 -13.80 17.80
CA HIS A 76 -0.74 -12.71 17.29
C HIS A 76 -1.38 -11.32 17.42
N GLY A 77 -2.29 -11.17 18.39
CA GLY A 77 -2.86 -9.90 18.80
C GLY A 77 -3.89 -9.30 17.83
N TRP A 78 -4.40 -10.08 16.86
CA TRP A 78 -5.39 -9.55 15.92
C TRP A 78 -6.77 -9.39 16.54
N ALA A 79 -7.15 -10.25 17.48
CA ALA A 79 -8.38 -10.10 18.23
C ALA A 79 -8.43 -8.74 18.93
N GLU A 80 -7.40 -8.42 19.72
CA GLU A 80 -7.30 -7.17 20.49
C GLU A 80 -7.25 -5.94 19.57
N LYS A 81 -6.51 -6.01 18.45
CA LYS A 81 -6.43 -4.90 17.49
C LYS A 81 -7.80 -4.56 16.91
N VAL A 82 -8.59 -5.56 16.54
CA VAL A 82 -9.91 -5.36 15.92
C VAL A 82 -10.97 -4.98 16.96
N GLU A 83 -10.95 -5.61 18.13
CA GLU A 83 -11.84 -5.26 19.23
C GLU A 83 -11.59 -3.86 19.78
N GLY A 84 -10.33 -3.41 19.76
CA GLY A 84 -9.91 -2.09 20.20
C GLY A 84 -10.20 -0.95 19.21
N LEU A 85 -10.77 -1.23 18.02
CA LEU A 85 -11.11 -0.17 17.07
C LEU A 85 -12.17 0.79 17.64
N THR A 86 -11.88 2.08 17.61
CA THR A 86 -12.80 3.13 18.06
C THR A 86 -13.95 3.37 17.07
N GLU A 87 -13.66 3.29 15.78
CA GLU A 87 -14.67 3.35 14.72
C GLU A 87 -14.93 1.94 14.18
N LYS A 88 -15.97 1.28 14.67
CA LYS A 88 -16.39 -0.03 14.17
C LYS A 88 -17.34 0.16 13.00
N LEU A 89 -16.93 -0.24 11.81
CA LEU A 89 -17.78 -0.29 10.62
C LEU A 89 -18.63 -1.56 10.57
N ASP A 90 -18.22 -2.60 11.33
CA ASP A 90 -18.88 -3.90 11.39
C ASP A 90 -18.52 -4.60 12.71
N THR A 91 -19.17 -5.72 12.98
CA THR A 91 -18.86 -6.59 14.11
C THR A 91 -17.53 -7.34 13.90
N VAL A 92 -16.97 -7.87 14.98
CA VAL A 92 -15.81 -8.79 14.90
C VAL A 92 -16.11 -9.98 13.98
N ALA A 93 -17.35 -10.52 14.06
CA ALA A 93 -17.78 -11.61 13.16
C ALA A 93 -17.81 -11.16 11.70
N GLY A 94 -18.26 -9.93 11.42
CA GLY A 94 -18.25 -9.35 10.09
C GLY A 94 -16.83 -9.13 9.56
N PHE A 95 -15.90 -8.68 10.42
CA PHE A 95 -14.49 -8.57 10.07
C PHE A 95 -13.92 -9.93 9.63
N LYS A 96 -14.08 -10.96 10.47
CA LYS A 96 -13.61 -12.33 10.18
C LYS A 96 -14.18 -12.86 8.86
N ARG A 97 -15.48 -12.66 8.63
CA ARG A 97 -16.14 -13.07 7.39
C ARG A 97 -15.54 -12.36 6.17
N SER A 98 -15.41 -11.02 6.23
CA SER A 98 -14.84 -10.23 5.13
C SER A 98 -13.38 -10.60 4.85
N ALA A 99 -12.58 -10.83 5.89
CA ALA A 99 -11.20 -11.27 5.75
C ALA A 99 -11.12 -12.65 5.11
N PHE A 100 -11.89 -13.60 5.62
CA PHE A 100 -11.90 -14.98 5.12
C PHE A 100 -12.38 -15.07 3.66
N GLU A 101 -13.44 -14.32 3.32
CA GLU A 101 -13.92 -14.22 1.94
C GLU A 101 -12.83 -13.63 1.02
N ALA A 102 -12.19 -12.54 1.41
CA ALA A 102 -11.11 -11.97 0.63
C ALA A 102 -9.96 -12.96 0.40
N MET A 103 -9.52 -13.65 1.45
CA MET A 103 -8.42 -14.61 1.35
C MET A 103 -8.78 -15.83 0.50
N THR A 104 -9.98 -16.38 0.64
CA THR A 104 -10.43 -17.54 -0.17
C THR A 104 -10.60 -17.20 -1.64
N ASN A 105 -10.90 -15.95 -1.98
CA ASN A 105 -10.99 -15.48 -3.35
C ASN A 105 -9.61 -15.45 -4.08
N LEU A 106 -8.51 -15.71 -3.39
CA LEU A 106 -7.19 -15.86 -4.02
C LEU A 106 -7.21 -16.98 -5.07
N TRP A 107 -7.86 -18.11 -4.78
CA TRP A 107 -7.95 -19.25 -5.72
C TRP A 107 -8.75 -18.95 -6.99
N ASP A 108 -9.56 -17.90 -7.01
CA ASP A 108 -10.21 -17.41 -8.24
C ASP A 108 -9.26 -16.57 -9.11
N LEU A 109 -8.16 -16.08 -8.55
CA LEU A 109 -7.21 -15.18 -9.21
C LEU A 109 -5.92 -15.86 -9.64
N GLU A 110 -5.49 -16.88 -8.88
CA GLU A 110 -4.30 -17.67 -9.13
C GLU A 110 -4.37 -19.01 -8.42
N ASP A 111 -3.53 -19.95 -8.84
CA ASP A 111 -3.33 -21.22 -8.13
C ASP A 111 -2.11 -21.09 -7.20
N PRO A 112 -2.30 -21.10 -5.88
CA PRO A 112 -1.19 -20.98 -4.93
C PRO A 112 -0.17 -22.13 -5.02
N VAL A 113 -0.60 -23.32 -5.51
CA VAL A 113 0.28 -24.49 -5.63
C VAL A 113 1.37 -24.28 -6.68
N ILE A 114 1.00 -23.68 -7.82
CA ILE A 114 1.95 -23.47 -8.93
C ILE A 114 2.59 -22.10 -8.94
N THR A 115 2.11 -21.18 -8.10
CA THR A 115 2.67 -19.83 -8.03
C THR A 115 4.06 -19.86 -7.41
N ASN A 116 5.07 -19.48 -8.21
CA ASN A 116 6.47 -19.46 -7.80
C ASN A 116 6.84 -18.09 -7.20
N LEU A 117 6.93 -18.02 -5.88
CA LEU A 117 7.35 -16.81 -5.18
C LEU A 117 8.87 -16.81 -4.94
N GLU A 118 9.52 -15.70 -5.28
CA GLU A 118 10.91 -15.38 -4.92
C GLU A 118 11.00 -14.72 -3.54
N GLY A 119 9.94 -14.06 -3.10
CA GLY A 119 9.91 -13.44 -1.79
C GLY A 119 8.64 -12.66 -1.49
N GLN A 120 8.47 -12.37 -0.20
CA GLN A 120 7.35 -11.62 0.36
C GLN A 120 7.86 -10.64 1.41
N GLU A 121 7.17 -9.51 1.59
CA GLU A 121 7.51 -8.46 2.57
C GLU A 121 8.99 -8.04 2.50
N ILE A 122 9.53 -7.92 1.27
CA ILE A 122 10.94 -7.66 1.03
C ILE A 122 11.24 -6.19 1.27
N GLU A 123 12.07 -5.91 2.29
CA GLU A 123 12.61 -4.56 2.47
C GLU A 123 13.58 -4.22 1.34
N VAL A 124 13.34 -3.09 0.71
CA VAL A 124 14.18 -2.54 -0.36
C VAL A 124 14.66 -1.17 0.04
N LEU A 125 15.99 -0.99 0.04
CA LEU A 125 16.67 0.28 0.31
C LEU A 125 17.62 0.60 -0.84
N THR A 126 17.45 1.76 -1.47
CA THR A 126 18.28 2.18 -2.61
C THR A 126 18.29 3.70 -2.76
N SER A 127 18.97 4.18 -3.80
CA SER A 127 18.93 5.59 -4.22
C SER A 127 18.52 5.69 -5.69
N ILE A 128 17.58 6.58 -5.98
CA ILE A 128 17.14 6.91 -7.34
C ILE A 128 17.57 8.36 -7.61
N ASP A 129 18.56 8.56 -8.47
CA ASP A 129 19.12 9.86 -8.82
C ASP A 129 19.43 10.74 -7.58
N GLY A 130 20.05 10.14 -6.57
CA GLY A 130 20.39 10.80 -5.30
C GLY A 130 19.27 10.88 -4.27
N VAL A 131 18.05 10.43 -4.58
CA VAL A 131 16.94 10.35 -3.63
C VAL A 131 16.98 9.01 -2.92
N ALA A 132 17.26 9.00 -1.62
CA ALA A 132 17.20 7.79 -0.82
C ALA A 132 15.74 7.27 -0.76
N MET A 133 15.55 6.01 -1.12
CA MET A 133 14.26 5.32 -1.17
C MET A 133 14.27 4.11 -0.27
N LYS A 134 13.18 3.94 0.49
CA LYS A 134 12.93 2.74 1.30
C LYS A 134 11.49 2.28 1.08
N GLY A 135 11.29 0.96 0.98
CA GLY A 135 9.95 0.39 0.87
C GLY A 135 9.94 -1.10 1.19
N TYR A 136 8.74 -1.65 1.22
CA TYR A 136 8.50 -3.08 1.41
C TYR A 136 7.67 -3.54 0.22
N ILE A 137 8.17 -4.56 -0.48
CA ILE A 137 7.46 -5.17 -1.60
C ILE A 137 6.68 -6.35 -1.05
N ASP A 138 5.37 -6.27 -1.14
CA ASP A 138 4.49 -7.30 -0.57
C ASP A 138 4.80 -8.67 -1.15
N ARG A 139 5.06 -8.74 -2.47
CA ARG A 139 5.24 -10.00 -3.17
C ARG A 139 6.04 -9.85 -4.45
N ILE A 140 7.02 -10.74 -4.62
CA ILE A 140 7.78 -10.94 -5.85
C ILE A 140 7.58 -12.39 -6.31
N ALA A 141 7.13 -12.57 -7.55
CA ALA A 141 7.04 -13.85 -8.21
C ALA A 141 7.95 -13.89 -9.45
N LEU A 142 8.19 -15.09 -9.98
CA LEU A 142 8.82 -15.26 -11.28
C LEU A 142 7.78 -15.69 -12.31
N ASP A 143 7.85 -15.08 -13.47
CA ASP A 143 7.13 -15.54 -14.66
C ASP A 143 7.82 -16.77 -15.29
N GLY A 144 7.17 -17.41 -16.23
CA GLY A 144 7.68 -18.62 -16.89
C GLY A 144 9.03 -18.44 -17.61
N ASP A 145 9.41 -17.21 -17.97
CA ASP A 145 10.71 -16.83 -18.55
C ASP A 145 11.75 -16.38 -17.49
N GLY A 146 11.41 -16.45 -16.20
CA GLY A 146 12.26 -16.02 -15.09
C GLY A 146 12.30 -14.52 -14.84
N SER A 147 11.47 -13.74 -15.52
CA SER A 147 11.34 -12.31 -15.26
C SER A 147 10.56 -12.04 -13.99
N ILE A 148 10.83 -10.89 -13.33
CA ILE A 148 10.17 -10.51 -12.07
C ILE A 148 8.76 -10.01 -12.33
N VAL A 149 7.82 -10.49 -11.52
CA VAL A 149 6.45 -9.98 -11.38
C VAL A 149 6.31 -9.40 -9.96
N ILE A 150 5.98 -8.13 -9.85
CA ILE A 150 5.66 -7.50 -8.56
C ILE A 150 4.15 -7.47 -8.41
N SER A 151 3.64 -8.00 -7.31
CA SER A 151 2.20 -8.05 -7.03
C SER A 151 1.88 -7.45 -5.67
N ASP A 152 0.65 -6.98 -5.54
CA ASP A 152 0.13 -6.42 -4.28
C ASP A 152 -1.34 -6.83 -4.13
N TYR A 153 -1.72 -7.30 -2.95
CA TYR A 153 -3.09 -7.66 -2.60
C TYR A 153 -3.90 -6.44 -2.19
N LYS A 154 -5.10 -6.32 -2.72
CA LYS A 154 -6.03 -5.24 -2.38
C LYS A 154 -7.35 -5.80 -1.87
N THR A 155 -7.74 -5.39 -0.65
CA THR A 155 -9.06 -5.72 -0.06
C THR A 155 -10.10 -4.64 -0.33
N GLY A 156 -9.68 -3.48 -0.86
CA GLY A 156 -10.55 -2.35 -1.16
C GLY A 156 -11.33 -2.49 -2.47
N LYS A 157 -12.00 -1.41 -2.84
CA LYS A 157 -12.75 -1.32 -4.11
C LYS A 157 -11.82 -1.30 -5.31
N VAL A 158 -12.23 -1.96 -6.39
CA VAL A 158 -11.60 -1.80 -7.71
C VAL A 158 -11.92 -0.40 -8.22
N PRO A 159 -10.93 0.40 -8.65
CA PRO A 159 -11.20 1.70 -9.26
C PRO A 159 -12.04 1.55 -10.53
N ASP A 160 -12.82 2.58 -10.85
CA ASP A 160 -13.47 2.68 -12.15
C ASP A 160 -12.38 2.63 -13.26
N PRO A 161 -12.54 1.81 -14.30
CA PRO A 161 -11.53 1.64 -15.37
C PRO A 161 -11.03 2.95 -15.99
N LYS A 162 -11.84 3.98 -16.03
CA LYS A 162 -11.45 5.31 -16.54
C LYS A 162 -10.39 6.03 -15.68
N TYR A 163 -10.19 5.60 -14.41
CA TYR A 163 -9.19 6.19 -13.49
C TYR A 163 -8.00 5.27 -13.23
N VAL A 164 -7.96 4.07 -13.81
CA VAL A 164 -6.90 3.09 -13.53
C VAL A 164 -5.53 3.63 -13.93
N ALA A 165 -5.41 4.38 -15.00
CA ALA A 165 -4.14 4.94 -15.47
C ALA A 165 -3.53 5.97 -14.50
N ASP A 166 -4.37 6.68 -13.73
CA ASP A 166 -3.95 7.70 -12.76
C ASP A 166 -3.85 7.16 -11.32
N ASP A 167 -4.06 5.85 -11.13
CA ASP A 167 -4.06 5.24 -9.81
C ASP A 167 -2.66 5.23 -9.21
N GLU A 168 -2.51 5.82 -8.04
CA GLU A 168 -1.25 5.87 -7.30
C GLU A 168 -0.70 4.50 -6.89
N LYS A 169 -1.53 3.46 -6.89
CA LYS A 169 -1.10 2.08 -6.64
C LYS A 169 -0.15 1.59 -7.73
N TRP A 170 -0.40 1.96 -8.99
CA TRP A 170 0.54 1.67 -10.08
C TRP A 170 1.85 2.39 -9.92
N PHE A 171 1.83 3.66 -9.50
CA PHE A 171 3.05 4.38 -9.16
C PHE A 171 3.85 3.66 -8.07
N GLN A 172 3.17 3.15 -7.02
CA GLN A 172 3.82 2.39 -5.96
C GLN A 172 4.59 1.18 -6.51
N LEU A 173 3.93 0.36 -7.34
CA LEU A 173 4.55 -0.83 -7.94
C LEU A 173 5.64 -0.47 -8.94
N LEU A 174 5.45 0.59 -9.75
CA LEU A 174 6.48 1.11 -10.66
C LEU A 174 7.72 1.61 -9.90
N ALA A 175 7.51 2.28 -8.78
CA ALA A 175 8.62 2.71 -7.93
C ALA A 175 9.39 1.51 -7.36
N TYR A 176 8.71 0.43 -6.96
CA TYR A 176 9.37 -0.81 -6.55
C TYR A 176 10.14 -1.48 -7.71
N ALA A 177 9.55 -1.54 -8.91
CA ALA A 177 10.24 -2.05 -10.10
C ALA A 177 11.51 -1.25 -10.40
N LEU A 178 11.43 0.07 -10.27
CA LEU A 178 12.58 0.96 -10.42
C LEU A 178 13.63 0.71 -9.34
N MET A 179 13.22 0.58 -8.06
CA MET A 179 14.14 0.29 -6.94
C MET A 179 14.86 -1.04 -7.14
N LEU A 180 14.17 -2.10 -7.56
CA LEU A 180 14.79 -3.41 -7.86
C LEU A 180 15.76 -3.32 -9.03
N LYS A 181 15.44 -2.56 -10.07
CA LYS A 181 16.34 -2.33 -11.21
C LYS A 181 17.64 -1.67 -10.78
N GLU A 182 17.59 -0.71 -9.86
CA GLU A 182 18.78 -0.04 -9.34
C GLU A 182 19.67 -0.98 -8.50
N ILE A 183 19.08 -1.90 -7.73
CA ILE A 183 19.82 -2.81 -6.86
C ILE A 183 20.38 -4.01 -7.64
N ASN A 184 19.51 -4.74 -8.32
CA ASN A 184 19.82 -6.08 -8.84
C ASN A 184 20.06 -6.08 -10.35
N LYS A 185 19.79 -4.96 -11.03
CA LYS A 185 19.74 -4.86 -12.50
C LYS A 185 18.80 -5.90 -13.16
N LYS A 186 17.96 -6.58 -12.36
CA LYS A 186 16.92 -7.47 -12.87
C LYS A 186 15.74 -6.66 -13.39
N SER A 187 15.18 -7.08 -14.51
CA SER A 187 14.02 -6.43 -15.09
C SER A 187 12.73 -6.99 -14.50
N THR A 188 11.84 -6.09 -14.10
CA THR A 188 10.45 -6.44 -13.81
C THR A 188 9.67 -6.40 -15.11
N SER A 189 8.96 -7.48 -15.43
CA SER A 189 8.16 -7.58 -16.67
C SER A 189 6.73 -7.09 -16.44
N LYS A 190 6.15 -7.43 -15.29
CA LYS A 190 4.74 -7.18 -14.99
C LYS A 190 4.55 -6.63 -13.57
N LEU A 191 3.49 -5.85 -13.44
CA LEU A 191 2.94 -5.40 -12.16
C LEU A 191 1.51 -5.92 -12.05
N GLU A 192 1.13 -6.47 -10.89
CA GLU A 192 -0.19 -7.03 -10.68
C GLU A 192 -0.84 -6.46 -9.42
N LEU A 193 -2.09 -6.03 -9.54
CA LEU A 193 -2.96 -5.70 -8.41
C LEU A 193 -4.06 -6.75 -8.32
N LEU A 194 -4.05 -7.52 -7.23
CA LEU A 194 -5.01 -8.58 -6.96
C LEU A 194 -6.08 -8.06 -6.01
N TYR A 195 -7.23 -7.67 -6.55
CA TYR A 195 -8.39 -7.18 -5.79
C TYR A 195 -9.19 -8.37 -5.24
N LEU A 196 -8.76 -8.89 -4.11
CA LEU A 196 -9.28 -10.13 -3.51
C LEU A 196 -10.78 -10.07 -3.27
N SER A 197 -11.30 -8.99 -2.67
CA SER A 197 -12.73 -8.86 -2.37
C SER A 197 -13.64 -8.80 -3.61
N LYS A 198 -13.07 -8.64 -4.80
CA LYS A 198 -13.80 -8.50 -6.06
C LYS A 198 -13.41 -9.53 -7.11
N LYS A 199 -12.45 -10.41 -6.81
CA LYS A 199 -11.93 -11.45 -7.72
C LYS A 199 -11.45 -10.85 -9.05
N VAL A 200 -10.74 -9.72 -8.98
CA VAL A 200 -10.25 -9.02 -10.16
C VAL A 200 -8.74 -8.89 -10.08
N LYS A 201 -8.05 -9.34 -11.11
CA LYS A 201 -6.61 -9.12 -11.29
C LYS A 201 -6.41 -8.11 -12.40
N HIS A 202 -5.71 -7.03 -12.08
CA HIS A 202 -5.24 -6.07 -13.08
C HIS A 202 -3.74 -6.26 -13.28
N THR A 203 -3.31 -6.27 -14.54
CA THR A 203 -1.91 -6.45 -14.93
C THR A 203 -1.46 -5.29 -15.80
N VAL A 204 -0.28 -4.76 -15.55
CA VAL A 204 0.39 -3.75 -16.37
C VAL A 204 1.78 -4.25 -16.72
N MET A 205 2.14 -4.18 -18.01
CA MET A 205 3.49 -4.46 -18.48
C MET A 205 4.42 -3.29 -18.13
N VAL A 206 5.60 -3.61 -17.62
CA VAL A 206 6.60 -2.58 -17.31
C VAL A 206 7.34 -2.20 -18.60
N THR A 207 7.30 -0.91 -18.91
CA THR A 207 8.05 -0.34 -20.05
C THR A 207 9.13 0.61 -19.54
N GLN A 208 10.14 0.88 -20.37
CA GLN A 208 11.16 1.87 -20.03
C GLN A 208 10.54 3.25 -19.80
N GLU A 209 9.55 3.62 -20.59
CA GLU A 209 8.80 4.88 -20.44
C GLU A 209 8.12 4.97 -19.07
N ASN A 210 7.46 3.91 -18.61
CA ASN A 210 6.84 3.87 -17.28
C ASN A 210 7.87 4.08 -16.17
N LEU A 211 9.03 3.42 -16.28
CA LEU A 211 10.11 3.55 -15.30
C LEU A 211 10.72 4.96 -15.31
N ASP A 212 10.93 5.55 -16.49
CA ASP A 212 11.45 6.92 -16.62
C ASP A 212 10.47 7.95 -16.06
N ASN A 213 9.17 7.74 -16.25
CA ASN A 213 8.14 8.58 -15.65
C ASN A 213 8.10 8.44 -14.13
N ALA A 214 8.18 7.21 -13.59
CA ALA A 214 8.27 6.99 -12.16
C ALA A 214 9.52 7.67 -11.55
N ARG A 215 10.67 7.57 -12.21
CA ARG A 215 11.92 8.24 -11.83
C ARG A 215 11.73 9.76 -11.73
N LYS A 216 11.14 10.37 -12.76
CA LYS A 216 10.85 11.82 -12.77
C LYS A 216 9.93 12.21 -11.59
N VAL A 217 8.93 11.38 -11.29
CA VAL A 217 8.03 11.61 -10.15
C VAL A 217 8.80 11.58 -8.83
N VAL A 218 9.67 10.61 -8.60
CA VAL A 218 10.50 10.50 -7.38
C VAL A 218 11.33 11.77 -7.20
N VAL A 219 12.12 12.15 -8.22
CA VAL A 219 13.04 13.30 -8.15
C VAL A 219 12.28 14.63 -7.94
N ARG A 220 11.23 14.86 -8.73
CA ARG A 220 10.41 16.08 -8.59
C ARG A 220 9.73 16.17 -7.23
N THR A 221 9.21 15.06 -6.73
CA THR A 221 8.54 15.06 -5.42
C THR A 221 9.53 15.34 -4.31
N ARG A 222 10.75 14.77 -4.37
CA ARG A 222 11.82 15.10 -3.41
C ARG A 222 12.16 16.60 -3.42
N ALA A 223 12.37 17.17 -4.57
CA ALA A 223 12.66 18.61 -4.70
C ALA A 223 11.52 19.49 -4.14
N SER A 224 10.26 19.10 -4.40
CA SER A 224 9.09 19.82 -3.86
C SER A 224 8.97 19.68 -2.33
N ILE A 225 9.29 18.52 -1.76
CA ILE A 225 9.32 18.32 -0.31
C ILE A 225 10.41 19.20 0.33
N ASP A 226 11.60 19.22 -0.26
CA ASP A 226 12.73 20.02 0.24
C ASP A 226 12.41 21.51 0.21
N GLU A 227 11.76 22.00 -0.85
CA GLU A 227 11.34 23.40 -0.97
C GLU A 227 10.24 23.73 0.06
N SER A 228 9.25 22.84 0.23
CA SER A 228 8.21 23.01 1.25
C SER A 228 8.82 23.03 2.66
N CYS A 229 9.84 22.22 2.93
CA CYS A 229 10.53 22.24 4.23
C CYS A 229 11.33 23.53 4.47
N LYS A 230 11.89 24.13 3.40
CA LYS A 230 12.61 25.42 3.49
C LYS A 230 11.67 26.57 3.74
N SER A 231 10.60 26.68 2.95
CA SER A 231 9.61 27.75 3.05
C SER A 231 8.68 27.62 4.25
N GLY A 232 8.46 26.37 4.74
CA GLY A 232 7.42 26.06 5.73
C GLY A 232 6.03 25.93 5.12
N ASP A 233 5.89 26.11 3.80
CA ASP A 233 4.60 26.08 3.09
C ASP A 233 4.31 24.68 2.54
N PHE A 234 3.19 24.12 2.98
CA PHE A 234 2.66 22.84 2.53
C PHE A 234 1.21 23.03 2.10
N ALA A 235 0.98 23.18 0.82
CA ALA A 235 -0.33 23.48 0.25
C ALA A 235 -1.38 22.42 0.61
N CYS A 236 -2.57 22.86 1.00
CA CYS A 236 -3.74 21.99 1.13
C CYS A 236 -4.34 21.72 -0.25
N LYS A 237 -4.52 20.44 -0.62
CA LYS A 237 -5.32 20.07 -1.79
C LYS A 237 -6.70 19.64 -1.33
N VAL A 238 -7.67 20.57 -1.48
CA VAL A 238 -9.07 20.31 -1.11
C VAL A 238 -9.74 19.49 -2.21
N THR A 239 -10.20 18.30 -1.87
CA THR A 239 -10.89 17.36 -2.76
C THR A 239 -12.02 16.67 -1.99
N ASN A 240 -12.84 15.86 -2.68
CA ASN A 240 -13.84 15.01 -2.04
C ASN A 240 -13.23 14.05 -0.99
N LEU A 241 -11.95 13.69 -1.12
CA LEU A 241 -11.25 12.84 -0.15
C LEU A 241 -11.08 13.51 1.23
N CYS A 242 -11.21 14.82 1.33
CA CYS A 242 -11.21 15.53 2.61
C CYS A 242 -12.34 15.08 3.55
N ASN A 243 -13.42 14.51 3.02
CA ASN A 243 -14.53 14.01 3.86
C ASN A 243 -14.13 12.78 4.71
N TRP A 244 -13.08 12.08 4.30
CA TRP A 244 -12.52 10.93 5.03
C TRP A 244 -11.16 11.23 5.66
N CYS A 245 -10.70 12.49 5.58
CA CYS A 245 -9.39 12.86 6.11
C CYS A 245 -9.41 12.98 7.64
N TYR A 246 -8.57 12.19 8.29
CA TYR A 246 -8.40 12.21 9.76
C TYR A 246 -8.08 13.60 10.30
N TYR A 247 -7.15 14.32 9.65
CA TYR A 247 -6.71 15.65 10.12
C TYR A 247 -7.79 16.73 10.00
N LYS A 248 -8.75 16.54 9.07
CA LYS A 248 -9.96 17.35 9.04
C LYS A 248 -10.88 17.01 10.21
N LYS A 249 -11.09 15.71 10.50
CA LYS A 249 -11.95 15.25 11.60
C LYS A 249 -11.50 15.79 12.96
N ILE A 250 -10.18 15.87 13.19
CA ILE A 250 -9.61 16.40 14.45
C ILE A 250 -9.31 17.91 14.39
N ASN A 251 -9.83 18.63 13.39
CA ASN A 251 -9.77 20.09 13.24
C ASN A 251 -8.35 20.71 13.21
N ILE A 252 -7.33 19.99 12.75
CA ILE A 252 -5.96 20.51 12.60
C ILE A 252 -5.57 20.81 11.14
N CYS A 253 -6.45 20.55 10.17
CA CYS A 253 -6.21 20.87 8.77
C CYS A 253 -6.45 22.37 8.53
N PRO A 254 -5.45 23.17 8.08
CA PRO A 254 -5.61 24.62 7.88
C PRO A 254 -6.73 25.00 6.93
N ALA A 255 -7.00 24.17 5.91
CA ALA A 255 -8.10 24.43 4.97
C ALA A 255 -9.51 24.23 5.59
N HIS A 256 -9.61 23.65 6.79
CA HIS A 256 -10.87 23.31 7.43
C HIS A 256 -10.95 23.74 8.91
N SER A 257 -9.88 24.32 9.47
CA SER A 257 -9.82 24.77 10.88
C SER A 257 -10.48 26.12 11.15
N GLY A 258 -11.14 26.72 10.17
CA GLY A 258 -11.81 28.02 10.31
C GLY A 258 -13.34 27.99 10.29
N ASN A 259 -13.98 26.84 10.16
CA ASN A 259 -15.45 26.72 10.09
C ASN A 259 -16.03 26.01 11.32
N SER A 260 -15.85 26.62 12.51
CA SER A 260 -16.67 26.29 13.69
C SER A 260 -18.07 26.93 13.65
N ASP A 261 -18.36 27.76 12.64
CA ASP A 261 -19.68 28.40 12.45
C ASP A 261 -20.27 28.03 11.09
N LEU A 262 -20.80 26.82 10.98
CA LEU A 262 -21.97 26.49 10.15
C LEU A 262 -22.44 25.08 10.53
N ARG A 263 -23.40 25.07 11.43
CA ARG A 263 -24.23 23.92 11.74
C ARG A 263 -25.14 23.56 10.58
#